data_d88e5ec282a881c20011eec96683121e
#
_entry.id   d88e5ec282a881c20011eec96683121e
#
_cell.length_a   1.000
_cell.length_b   1.000
_cell.length_c   1.000
_cell.angle_alpha   90.00
_cell.angle_beta   90.00
_cell.angle_gamma   90.00
#
_symmetry.space_group_name_H-M   'P 1'
#
loop_
_entity.id
_entity.type
_entity.pdbx_description
1 polymer ?
#
loop_
_entity_poly.entity_id
_entity_poly.type
_entity_poly.pdbx_seq_one_letter_code
_entity_poly.pdbx_strand_id
1 'polypeptide(L)'
;MKCLYCGMQISDHASADEKSWCWHKKCIKDFFHVKDMPVLDITKEQLEKLANETVNEGITIPGVQKKLSLHLSCDMNARLTIVDYPTGYILKPQTEEFKNMPEFENLAMRLAEIMGIQTVPHALIKMNGEYAYITKRIDRDITGEKIRL
;
A
#
# COMPACT_ATOMS: atom_id res chain seq x y z
N MET A 1 6.81 3.48 19.27
CA MET A 1 6.48 2.90 17.93
C MET A 1 6.13 4.04 16.99
N LYS A 2 6.54 3.98 15.72
CA LYS A 2 6.30 5.06 14.74
C LYS A 2 5.14 4.73 13.81
N CYS A 3 4.40 5.76 13.39
CA CYS A 3 3.32 5.63 12.40
C CYS A 3 3.90 5.32 11.01
N LEU A 4 3.36 4.31 10.35
CA LEU A 4 3.83 3.83 9.05
C LEU A 4 3.51 4.80 7.88
N TYR A 5 2.61 5.77 8.10
CA TYR A 5 2.30 6.83 7.13
C TYR A 5 3.09 8.12 7.41
N CYS A 6 2.96 8.74 8.56
CA CYS A 6 3.58 10.05 8.82
C CYS A 6 4.95 9.99 9.50
N GLY A 7 5.42 8.82 9.93
CA GLY A 7 6.71 8.64 10.62
C GLY A 7 6.78 9.17 12.06
N MET A 8 5.74 9.85 12.54
CA MET A 8 5.69 10.41 13.89
C MET A 8 5.43 9.32 14.95
N GLN A 9 5.85 9.60 16.18
CA GLN A 9 5.66 8.68 17.31
C GLN A 9 4.17 8.48 17.60
N ILE A 10 3.75 7.22 17.74
CA ILE A 10 2.44 6.86 18.28
C ILE A 10 2.53 6.89 19.80
N SER A 11 1.65 7.65 20.44
CA SER A 11 1.62 7.82 21.89
C SER A 11 1.41 6.49 22.62
N ASP A 12 1.98 6.38 23.84
CA ASP A 12 1.71 5.25 24.71
C ASP A 12 0.24 5.18 25.18
N HIS A 13 -0.47 6.32 25.12
CA HIS A 13 -1.91 6.43 25.39
C HIS A 13 -2.80 6.25 24.16
N ALA A 14 -2.22 6.00 22.97
CA ALA A 14 -2.99 5.71 21.76
C ALA A 14 -3.84 4.45 21.91
N SER A 15 -4.93 4.37 21.14
CA SER A 15 -5.83 3.21 21.17
C SER A 15 -5.11 1.91 20.80
N ALA A 16 -5.67 0.77 21.22
CA ALA A 16 -5.15 -0.56 20.87
C ALA A 16 -5.09 -0.74 19.34
N ASP A 17 -6.09 -0.21 18.64
CA ASP A 17 -6.17 -0.25 17.17
C ASP A 17 -5.01 0.49 16.51
N GLU A 18 -4.73 1.74 16.92
CA GLU A 18 -3.60 2.52 16.38
C GLU A 18 -2.25 1.83 16.61
N LYS A 19 -2.08 1.19 17.76
CA LYS A 19 -0.89 0.40 18.08
C LYS A 19 -0.80 -0.86 17.21
N SER A 20 -1.92 -1.57 17.02
CA SER A 20 -1.99 -2.78 16.19
C SER A 20 -1.67 -2.48 14.73
N TRP A 21 -2.28 -1.45 14.17
CA TRP A 21 -2.08 -1.04 12.78
C TRP A 21 -0.74 -0.32 12.57
N CYS A 22 -0.13 0.24 13.62
CA CYS A 22 0.98 1.19 13.55
C CYS A 22 0.63 2.43 12.72
N TRP A 23 -0.60 2.93 12.85
CA TRP A 23 -1.11 4.12 12.18
C TRP A 23 -1.92 4.97 13.15
N HIS A 24 -1.81 6.30 13.05
CA HIS A 24 -2.76 7.19 13.72
C HIS A 24 -4.12 7.16 13.01
N LYS A 25 -5.23 7.25 13.73
CA LYS A 25 -6.58 7.38 13.14
C LYS A 25 -6.69 8.56 12.17
N LYS A 26 -6.06 9.69 12.49
CA LYS A 26 -5.98 10.83 11.59
C LYS A 26 -5.29 10.45 10.26
N CYS A 27 -4.18 9.73 10.32
CA CYS A 27 -3.44 9.30 9.14
C CYS A 27 -4.25 8.33 8.25
N ILE A 28 -5.04 7.45 8.86
CA ILE A 28 -5.97 6.57 8.14
C ILE A 28 -7.00 7.40 7.38
N LYS A 29 -7.61 8.40 8.05
CA LYS A 29 -8.57 9.29 7.43
C LYS A 29 -7.96 10.12 6.30
N ASP A 30 -6.74 10.62 6.48
CA ASP A 30 -6.05 11.44 5.48
C ASP A 30 -5.66 10.61 4.24
N PHE A 31 -5.24 9.35 4.43
CA PHE A 31 -4.76 8.49 3.34
C PHE A 31 -5.90 7.73 2.64
N PHE A 32 -6.79 7.08 3.41
CA PHE A 32 -7.85 6.23 2.89
C PHE A 32 -9.22 6.91 2.82
N HIS A 33 -9.41 8.08 3.47
CA HIS A 33 -10.68 8.79 3.61
C HIS A 33 -11.77 8.00 4.36
N VAL A 34 -11.36 7.03 5.18
CA VAL A 34 -12.23 6.21 6.03
C VAL A 34 -11.84 6.36 7.50
N LYS A 35 -12.72 5.92 8.40
CA LYS A 35 -12.54 6.08 9.85
C LYS A 35 -11.51 5.10 10.42
N ASP A 36 -11.58 3.85 9.99
CA ASP A 36 -10.78 2.74 10.52
C ASP A 36 -9.91 2.15 9.40
N MET A 37 -8.84 1.43 9.79
CA MET A 37 -7.95 0.80 8.82
C MET A 37 -8.72 -0.17 7.92
N PRO A 38 -8.66 -0.01 6.60
CA PRO A 38 -9.29 -0.94 5.69
C PRO A 38 -8.76 -2.36 5.87
N VAL A 39 -9.64 -3.33 5.85
CA VAL A 39 -9.25 -4.75 5.84
C VAL A 39 -8.60 -5.06 4.49
N LEU A 40 -7.39 -5.60 4.54
CA LEU A 40 -6.69 -6.08 3.35
C LEU A 40 -7.16 -7.50 3.04
N ASP A 41 -8.11 -7.61 2.13
CA ASP A 41 -8.72 -8.88 1.74
C ASP A 41 -7.93 -9.53 0.60
N ILE A 42 -6.72 -9.99 0.94
CA ILE A 42 -5.78 -10.63 0.01
C ILE A 42 -5.27 -11.92 0.64
N THR A 43 -5.61 -13.05 0.02
CA THR A 43 -5.15 -14.36 0.47
C THR A 43 -3.75 -14.68 -0.07
N LYS A 44 -3.04 -15.61 0.59
CA LYS A 44 -1.74 -16.09 0.09
C LYS A 44 -1.88 -16.74 -1.27
N GLU A 45 -2.95 -17.51 -1.49
CA GLU A 45 -3.23 -18.18 -2.75
C GLU A 45 -3.43 -17.19 -3.90
N GLN A 46 -4.08 -16.05 -3.64
CA GLN A 46 -4.20 -14.96 -4.62
C GLN A 46 -2.85 -14.36 -4.97
N LEU A 47 -1.98 -14.16 -3.98
CA LEU A 47 -0.62 -13.67 -4.21
C LEU A 47 0.22 -14.68 -5.02
N GLU A 48 0.12 -15.96 -4.70
CA GLU A 48 0.83 -17.04 -5.42
C GLU A 48 0.33 -17.20 -6.85
N LYS A 49 -0.99 -17.14 -7.07
CA LYS A 49 -1.60 -17.19 -8.41
C LYS A 49 -1.07 -16.06 -9.29
N LEU A 50 -1.10 -14.84 -8.79
CA LEU A 50 -0.54 -13.67 -9.49
C LEU A 50 0.98 -13.81 -9.72
N ALA A 51 1.69 -14.51 -8.80
CA ALA A 51 3.08 -14.86 -8.99
C ALA A 51 3.30 -15.74 -10.22
N ASN A 52 2.49 -16.78 -10.36
CA ASN A 52 2.61 -17.78 -11.41
C ASN A 52 2.14 -17.25 -12.77
N GLU A 53 1.11 -16.42 -12.81
CA GLU A 53 0.63 -15.77 -14.04
C GLU A 53 1.71 -14.89 -14.68
N THR A 54 2.45 -14.12 -13.88
CA THR A 54 3.56 -13.29 -14.36
C THR A 54 4.72 -14.10 -14.95
N VAL A 55 4.94 -15.32 -14.46
CA VAL A 55 5.96 -16.26 -14.99
C VAL A 55 5.53 -16.85 -16.33
N ASN A 56 4.24 -17.17 -16.48
CA ASN A 56 3.71 -17.81 -17.70
C ASN A 56 3.60 -16.87 -18.90
N GLU A 57 3.50 -15.56 -18.69
CA GLU A 57 3.43 -14.58 -19.78
C GLU A 57 4.80 -14.21 -20.39
N GLY A 58 5.89 -14.84 -19.95
CA GLY A 58 7.23 -14.63 -20.52
C GLY A 58 7.80 -13.21 -20.30
N ILE A 59 7.14 -12.38 -19.50
CA ILE A 59 7.57 -11.02 -19.17
C ILE A 59 8.31 -11.03 -17.83
N THR A 60 9.26 -11.93 -17.68
CA THR A 60 10.20 -11.86 -16.57
C THR A 60 11.32 -10.89 -16.94
N ILE A 61 11.11 -9.61 -16.69
CA ILE A 61 12.25 -8.72 -16.48
C ILE A 61 12.74 -9.04 -15.06
N PRO A 62 13.93 -9.63 -14.88
CA PRO A 62 14.46 -9.91 -13.56
C PRO A 62 14.49 -8.61 -12.75
N GLY A 63 13.96 -8.62 -11.55
CA GLY A 63 13.96 -7.47 -10.64
C GLY A 63 12.70 -6.60 -10.68
N VAL A 64 11.65 -6.94 -11.43
CA VAL A 64 10.38 -6.22 -11.36
C VAL A 64 9.58 -6.68 -10.14
N GLN A 65 9.48 -5.80 -9.16
CA GLN A 65 8.64 -6.02 -7.98
C GLN A 65 7.17 -6.14 -8.41
N LYS A 66 6.46 -7.16 -7.90
CA LYS A 66 5.02 -7.33 -8.12
C LYS A 66 4.28 -6.12 -7.61
N LYS A 67 3.33 -5.63 -8.41
CA LYS A 67 2.44 -4.53 -8.06
C LYS A 67 1.00 -4.98 -8.26
N LEU A 68 0.15 -4.71 -7.28
CA LEU A 68 -1.25 -5.07 -7.27
C LEU A 68 -2.09 -3.79 -7.30
N SER A 69 -3.09 -3.73 -8.18
CA SER A 69 -4.11 -2.67 -8.12
C SER A 69 -5.13 -3.04 -7.06
N LEU A 70 -5.44 -2.10 -6.16
CA LEU A 70 -6.42 -2.28 -5.11
C LEU A 70 -7.56 -1.28 -5.25
N HIS A 71 -8.78 -1.79 -5.12
CA HIS A 71 -9.99 -0.99 -4.98
C HIS A 71 -10.38 -0.90 -3.50
N LEU A 72 -10.73 0.30 -3.03
CA LEU A 72 -11.28 0.53 -1.70
C LEU A 72 -12.81 0.55 -1.78
N SER A 73 -13.46 -0.46 -1.22
CA SER A 73 -14.90 -0.47 -1.00
C SER A 73 -15.24 0.00 0.41
N CYS A 74 -16.34 0.74 0.57
CA CYS A 74 -16.73 1.37 1.84
C CYS A 74 -18.17 0.98 2.27
N ASP A 75 -18.66 -0.20 1.91
CA ASP A 75 -20.05 -0.59 2.18
C ASP A 75 -20.36 -0.67 3.68
N MET A 76 -20.07 -1.79 4.34
CA MET A 76 -20.25 -1.92 5.80
C MET A 76 -18.93 -1.77 6.57
N ASN A 77 -17.85 -2.31 6.02
CA ASN A 77 -16.48 -2.13 6.53
C ASN A 77 -15.58 -1.81 5.34
N ALA A 78 -14.68 -0.84 5.51
CA ALA A 78 -13.72 -0.51 4.46
C ALA A 78 -12.81 -1.71 4.14
N ARG A 79 -12.72 -2.09 2.86
CA ARG A 79 -11.92 -3.22 2.38
C ARG A 79 -11.09 -2.81 1.16
N LEU A 80 -9.85 -3.29 1.13
CA LEU A 80 -8.97 -3.22 -0.02
C LEU A 80 -8.97 -4.59 -0.71
N THR A 81 -9.50 -4.65 -1.92
CA THR A 81 -9.58 -5.86 -2.75
C THR A 81 -8.72 -5.73 -3.99
N ILE A 82 -8.12 -6.84 -4.43
CA ILE A 82 -7.35 -6.87 -5.68
C ILE A 82 -8.33 -6.75 -6.85
N VAL A 83 -7.93 -5.93 -7.82
CA VAL A 83 -8.65 -5.75 -9.09
C VAL A 83 -7.65 -5.79 -10.25
N ASP A 84 -8.12 -6.20 -11.42
CA ASP A 84 -7.33 -6.33 -12.65
C ASP A 84 -7.26 -5.04 -13.49
N TYR A 85 -7.97 -4.00 -13.03
CA TYR A 85 -7.96 -2.68 -13.67
C TYR A 85 -7.28 -1.62 -12.79
N PRO A 86 -6.69 -0.58 -13.40
CA PRO A 86 -5.97 0.45 -12.66
C PRO A 86 -6.93 1.38 -11.91
N THR A 87 -6.98 1.28 -10.59
CA THR A 87 -7.82 2.11 -9.70
C THR A 87 -7.18 2.31 -8.33
N GLY A 88 -7.67 3.27 -7.58
CA GLY A 88 -7.45 3.50 -6.15
C GLY A 88 -6.02 3.49 -5.67
N TYR A 89 -5.48 2.31 -5.39
CA TYR A 89 -4.17 2.14 -4.76
C TYR A 89 -3.32 1.13 -5.52
N ILE A 90 -2.00 1.25 -5.36
CA ILE A 90 -1.01 0.26 -5.80
C ILE A 90 -0.36 -0.30 -4.55
N LEU A 91 -0.38 -1.63 -4.41
CA LEU A 91 0.31 -2.36 -3.36
C LEU A 91 1.50 -3.09 -3.95
N LYS A 92 2.64 -2.99 -3.28
CA LYS A 92 3.86 -3.73 -3.59
C LYS A 92 4.26 -4.55 -2.36
N PRO A 93 3.94 -5.85 -2.35
CA PRO A 93 4.26 -6.73 -1.22
C PRO A 93 5.75 -7.03 -1.15
N GLN A 94 6.18 -7.56 0.00
CA GLN A 94 7.51 -8.13 0.16
C GLN A 94 7.73 -9.27 -0.83
N THR A 95 8.93 -9.36 -1.38
CA THR A 95 9.36 -10.45 -2.26
C THR A 95 10.37 -11.35 -1.55
N GLU A 96 10.43 -12.63 -1.93
CA GLU A 96 11.39 -13.57 -1.36
C GLU A 96 12.84 -13.26 -1.79
N GLU A 97 13.02 -12.76 -3.02
CA GLU A 97 14.34 -12.49 -3.59
C GLU A 97 15.05 -11.31 -2.92
N PHE A 98 14.31 -10.26 -2.59
CA PHE A 98 14.87 -9.02 -2.05
C PHE A 98 14.18 -8.64 -0.76
N LYS A 99 14.87 -8.82 0.36
CA LYS A 99 14.36 -8.46 1.67
C LYS A 99 14.25 -6.94 1.83
N ASN A 100 13.23 -6.50 2.55
CA ASN A 100 12.97 -5.11 2.91
C ASN A 100 12.74 -4.17 1.70
N MET A 101 12.33 -4.69 0.54
CA MET A 101 12.03 -3.86 -0.62
C MET A 101 10.95 -2.80 -0.35
N PRO A 102 9.82 -3.11 0.32
CA PRO A 102 8.82 -2.12 0.70
C PRO A 102 9.39 -1.00 1.56
N GLU A 103 10.25 -1.33 2.53
CA GLU A 103 10.86 -0.35 3.42
C GLU A 103 11.86 0.54 2.67
N PHE A 104 12.65 -0.02 1.77
CA PHE A 104 13.56 0.77 0.94
C PHE A 104 12.81 1.71 -0.01
N GLU A 105 11.72 1.26 -0.62
CA GLU A 105 10.90 2.12 -1.47
C GLU A 105 10.28 3.27 -0.66
N ASN A 106 9.71 2.96 0.50
CA ASN A 106 9.19 3.98 1.40
C ASN A 106 10.28 4.96 1.88
N LEU A 107 11.48 4.47 2.18
CA LEU A 107 12.61 5.32 2.55
C LEU A 107 13.02 6.25 1.41
N ALA A 108 13.12 5.74 0.18
CA ALA A 108 13.46 6.54 -0.99
C ALA A 108 12.45 7.66 -1.22
N MET A 109 11.16 7.37 -1.09
CA MET A 109 10.10 8.39 -1.20
C MET A 109 10.18 9.43 -0.08
N ARG A 110 10.48 9.02 1.16
CA ARG A 110 10.71 9.95 2.27
C ARG A 110 11.91 10.86 2.05
N LEU A 111 13.00 10.34 1.51
CA LEU A 111 14.17 11.14 1.17
C LEU A 111 13.83 12.14 0.06
N ALA A 112 13.06 11.75 -0.95
CA ALA A 112 12.58 12.66 -1.99
C ALA A 112 11.77 13.82 -1.40
N GLU A 113 10.84 13.54 -0.46
CA GLU A 113 10.08 14.57 0.25
C GLU A 113 10.98 15.55 1.02
N ILE A 114 11.99 15.04 1.73
CA ILE A 114 12.97 15.87 2.47
C ILE A 114 13.75 16.76 1.50
N MET A 115 14.04 16.28 0.29
CA MET A 115 14.72 17.05 -0.75
C MET A 115 13.79 18.05 -1.47
N GLY A 116 12.51 18.14 -1.08
CA GLY A 116 11.52 19.04 -1.68
C GLY A 116 10.93 18.53 -3.00
N ILE A 117 11.14 17.25 -3.33
CA ILE A 117 10.51 16.62 -4.50
C ILE A 117 9.08 16.25 -4.14
N GLN A 118 8.13 16.66 -4.96
CA GLN A 118 6.73 16.31 -4.76
C GLN A 118 6.52 14.81 -5.03
N THR A 119 5.99 14.08 -4.06
CA THR A 119 5.70 12.65 -4.17
C THR A 119 4.19 12.37 -4.18
N VAL A 120 3.80 11.18 -4.62
CA VAL A 120 2.45 10.68 -4.41
C VAL A 120 2.26 10.28 -2.95
N PRO A 121 1.03 10.30 -2.39
CA PRO A 121 0.78 9.74 -1.06
C PRO A 121 1.21 8.29 -0.98
N HIS A 122 2.08 7.96 -0.02
CA HIS A 122 2.66 6.63 0.13
C HIS A 122 2.84 6.25 1.60
N ALA A 123 2.90 4.96 1.88
CA ALA A 123 3.07 4.44 3.24
C ALA A 123 3.54 2.98 3.23
N LEU A 124 3.82 2.47 4.43
CA LEU A 124 3.88 1.03 4.69
C LEU A 124 2.57 0.56 5.33
N ILE A 125 2.16 -0.66 5.00
CA ILE A 125 1.03 -1.36 5.63
C ILE A 125 1.48 -2.76 6.04
N LYS A 126 0.91 -3.28 7.13
CA LYS A 126 1.18 -4.65 7.57
C LYS A 126 0.35 -5.64 6.75
N MET A 127 0.98 -6.68 6.25
CA MET A 127 0.36 -7.76 5.51
C MET A 127 1.04 -9.09 5.84
N ASN A 128 0.29 -10.06 6.34
CA ASN A 128 0.80 -11.42 6.64
C ASN A 128 2.08 -11.46 7.52
N GLY A 129 2.22 -10.51 8.46
CA GLY A 129 3.38 -10.43 9.35
C GLY A 129 4.58 -9.65 8.79
N GLU A 130 4.52 -9.21 7.56
CA GLU A 130 5.54 -8.41 6.88
C GLU A 130 5.01 -7.01 6.52
N TYR A 131 5.87 -6.17 5.96
CA TYR A 131 5.45 -4.90 5.39
C TYR A 131 5.19 -5.02 3.88
N ALA A 132 4.22 -4.25 3.41
CA ALA A 132 4.01 -3.97 2.00
C ALA A 132 4.04 -2.44 1.81
N TYR A 133 4.56 -1.98 0.69
CA TYR A 133 4.49 -0.58 0.30
C TYR A 133 3.15 -0.32 -0.39
N ILE A 134 2.46 0.74 0.01
CA ILE A 134 1.20 1.17 -0.59
C ILE A 134 1.28 2.62 -1.04
N THR A 135 0.78 2.89 -2.23
CA THR A 135 0.69 4.26 -2.76
C THR A 135 -0.69 4.52 -3.36
N LYS A 136 -1.16 5.75 -3.21
CA LYS A 136 -2.41 6.20 -3.83
C LYS A 136 -2.17 6.53 -5.29
N ARG A 137 -3.04 6.05 -6.19
CA ARG A 137 -3.00 6.46 -7.59
C ARG A 137 -3.50 7.89 -7.75
N ILE A 138 -2.79 8.66 -8.56
CA ILE A 138 -3.16 10.03 -8.92
C ILE A 138 -3.35 10.18 -10.44
N ASP A 139 -3.03 9.14 -11.21
CA ASP A 139 -3.11 9.10 -12.68
C ASP A 139 -4.48 8.64 -13.20
N ARG A 140 -5.39 8.30 -12.30
CA ARG A 140 -6.72 7.78 -12.62
C ARG A 140 -7.78 8.42 -11.72
N ASP A 141 -8.98 8.60 -12.26
CA ASP A 141 -10.15 8.97 -11.49
C ASP A 141 -10.81 7.75 -10.81
N ILE A 142 -11.93 7.97 -10.14
CA ILE A 142 -12.69 6.92 -9.46
C ILE A 142 -13.32 5.90 -10.43
N THR A 143 -13.44 6.22 -11.70
CA THR A 143 -13.95 5.31 -12.75
C THR A 143 -12.82 4.51 -13.41
N GLY A 144 -11.56 4.81 -13.08
CA GLY A 144 -10.37 4.21 -13.66
C GLY A 144 -9.90 4.89 -14.96
N GLU A 145 -10.55 5.99 -15.38
CA GLU A 145 -10.11 6.76 -16.55
C GLU A 145 -8.83 7.54 -16.26
N LYS A 146 -7.97 7.66 -17.27
CA LYS A 146 -6.69 8.35 -17.15
C LYS A 146 -6.88 9.85 -17.00
N ILE A 147 -6.38 10.40 -15.89
CA ILE A 147 -6.29 11.84 -15.69
C ILE A 147 -5.04 12.36 -16.42
N ARG A 148 -5.16 13.42 -17.21
CA ARG A 148 -3.99 14.12 -17.75
C ARG A 148 -3.37 14.95 -16.64
N LEU A 149 -2.17 14.58 -16.26
CA LEU A 149 -1.33 15.33 -15.31
C LEU A 149 -0.58 16.43 -16.06
#